data_b4bc94c4bbe5d9ebfbbddb5ddacb7de3
#
_entry.id   b4bc94c4bbe5d9ebfbbddb5ddacb7de3
#
_cell.length_a   1.000
_cell.length_b   1.000
_cell.length_c   1.000
_cell.angle_alpha   90.00
_cell.angle_beta   90.00
_cell.angle_gamma   90.00
#
_symmetry.space_group_name_H-M   'P 1'
#
loop_
_entity.id
_entity.type
_entity.pdbx_description
1 polymer ?
#
loop_
_entity_poly.entity_id
_entity_poly.type
_entity_poly.pdbx_seq_one_letter_code
_entity_poly.pdbx_strand_id
1 'polypeptide(L)'
;CVFVDHGLLRQGEREQVETDFVAATGAKLVTVDERKAFLDKLAGVTEPEAKRKAIGAEFIRSFERAVSGILAESGNEKNVDYLVQGTLYPDVVESGGGTGTANIKSHHNVGGLPDDVEFELVEPLRLLFKDEVRAVGRELGLPEVIVNRQPFPGPGLGIRIIGEVTE
;
A
#
# COMPACT_ATOMS: atom_id res chain seq x y z
N CYS A 1 3.81 8.82 -8.63
CA CYS A 1 3.17 7.73 -7.88
C CYS A 1 3.74 6.39 -8.33
N VAL A 2 3.84 5.42 -7.42
CA VAL A 2 4.25 4.05 -7.72
C VAL A 2 3.08 3.12 -7.44
N PHE A 3 2.79 2.24 -8.37
CA PHE A 3 1.82 1.16 -8.21
C PHE A 3 2.55 -0.19 -8.32
N VAL A 4 2.40 -1.02 -7.30
CA VAL A 4 3.05 -2.33 -7.22
C VAL A 4 2.03 -3.41 -7.60
N ASP A 5 2.26 -4.08 -8.73
CA ASP A 5 1.53 -5.30 -9.08
C ASP A 5 2.20 -6.50 -8.41
N HIS A 6 1.63 -6.94 -7.31
CA HIS A 6 2.11 -8.06 -6.52
C HIS A 6 1.45 -9.41 -6.87
N GLY A 7 0.65 -9.47 -7.94
CA GLY A 7 -0.03 -10.70 -8.37
C GLY A 7 -1.22 -11.15 -7.54
N LEU A 8 -1.54 -10.43 -6.45
CA LEU A 8 -2.65 -10.75 -5.54
C LEU A 8 -3.79 -9.73 -5.64
N LEU A 9 -3.80 -8.96 -6.74
CA LEU A 9 -4.82 -7.97 -7.05
C LEU A 9 -6.12 -8.65 -7.49
N ARG A 10 -7.21 -7.87 -7.54
CA ARG A 10 -8.43 -8.30 -8.23
C ARG A 10 -8.19 -8.38 -9.74
N GLN A 11 -8.97 -9.22 -10.40
CA GLN A 11 -8.95 -9.27 -11.87
C GLN A 11 -9.24 -7.87 -12.47
N GLY A 12 -8.40 -7.44 -13.39
CA GLY A 12 -8.51 -6.14 -14.06
C GLY A 12 -8.18 -4.91 -13.19
N GLU A 13 -7.73 -5.11 -11.94
CA GLU A 13 -7.43 -4.00 -11.03
C GLU A 13 -6.23 -3.17 -11.48
N ARG A 14 -5.21 -3.83 -12.05
CA ARG A 14 -4.04 -3.16 -12.58
C ARG A 14 -4.42 -2.19 -13.68
N GLU A 15 -5.11 -2.68 -14.70
CA GLU A 15 -5.54 -1.90 -15.87
C GLU A 15 -6.48 -0.77 -15.45
N GLN A 16 -7.36 -1.04 -14.49
CA GLN A 16 -8.25 -0.03 -13.95
C GLN A 16 -7.48 1.10 -13.26
N VAL A 17 -6.49 0.78 -12.42
CA VAL A 17 -5.69 1.79 -11.73
C VAL A 17 -4.87 2.60 -12.74
N GLU A 18 -4.23 1.95 -13.70
CA GLU A 18 -3.44 2.63 -14.73
C GLU A 18 -4.28 3.61 -15.57
N THR A 19 -5.55 3.28 -15.79
CA THR A 19 -6.46 4.13 -16.57
C THR A 19 -7.17 5.17 -15.71
N ASP A 20 -7.90 4.72 -14.69
CA ASP A 20 -8.82 5.59 -13.93
C ASP A 20 -8.07 6.55 -12.99
N PHE A 21 -6.99 6.08 -12.35
CA PHE A 21 -6.21 6.93 -11.46
C PHE A 21 -5.50 8.04 -12.22
N VAL A 22 -4.88 7.72 -13.35
CA VAL A 22 -4.19 8.72 -14.19
C VAL A 22 -5.20 9.72 -14.77
N ALA A 23 -6.35 9.23 -15.25
CA ALA A 23 -7.40 10.10 -15.79
C ALA A 23 -7.99 11.04 -14.71
N ALA A 24 -8.18 10.54 -13.48
CA ALA A 24 -8.76 11.32 -12.39
C ALA A 24 -7.79 12.33 -11.76
N THR A 25 -6.49 12.03 -11.73
CA THR A 25 -5.51 12.83 -10.99
C THR A 25 -4.51 13.59 -11.85
N GLY A 26 -4.30 13.16 -13.09
CA GLY A 26 -3.22 13.66 -13.96
C GLY A 26 -1.81 13.34 -13.45
N ALA A 27 -1.69 12.52 -12.41
CA ALA A 27 -0.42 12.19 -11.79
C ALA A 27 0.38 11.19 -12.63
N LYS A 28 1.71 11.36 -12.67
CA LYS A 28 2.60 10.35 -13.26
C LYS A 28 2.55 9.08 -12.42
N LEU A 29 2.12 7.98 -13.03
CA LEU A 29 2.09 6.65 -12.42
C LEU A 29 3.21 5.77 -13.01
N VAL A 30 3.96 5.12 -12.15
CA VAL A 30 4.93 4.07 -12.52
C VAL A 30 4.40 2.76 -11.95
N THR A 31 4.11 1.81 -12.83
CA THR A 31 3.71 0.45 -12.43
C THR A 31 4.94 -0.46 -12.43
N VAL A 32 5.16 -1.16 -11.31
CA VAL A 32 6.21 -2.16 -11.18
C VAL A 32 5.60 -3.54 -11.04
N ASP A 33 6.12 -4.49 -11.80
CA ASP A 33 5.70 -5.90 -11.76
C ASP A 33 6.57 -6.67 -10.76
N GLU A 34 6.01 -6.98 -9.61
CA GLU A 34 6.67 -7.71 -8.53
C GLU A 34 5.99 -9.05 -8.24
N ARG A 35 5.12 -9.54 -9.14
CA ARG A 35 4.35 -10.77 -8.95
C ARG A 35 5.21 -11.94 -8.53
N LYS A 36 6.32 -12.15 -9.25
CA LYS A 36 7.25 -13.24 -8.93
C LYS A 36 7.85 -13.13 -7.54
N ALA A 37 8.27 -11.94 -7.13
CA ALA A 37 8.88 -11.72 -5.82
C ALA A 37 7.91 -12.05 -4.68
N PHE A 38 6.64 -11.64 -4.81
CA PHE A 38 5.62 -11.94 -3.80
C PHE A 38 5.24 -13.42 -3.77
N LEU A 39 5.06 -14.05 -4.92
CA LEU A 39 4.73 -15.48 -4.99
C LEU A 39 5.87 -16.36 -4.44
N ASP A 40 7.13 -16.04 -4.75
CA ASP A 40 8.29 -16.73 -4.18
C ASP A 40 8.32 -16.63 -2.63
N LYS A 41 7.93 -15.48 -2.06
CA LYS A 41 7.85 -15.29 -0.60
C LYS A 41 6.68 -16.02 0.05
N LEU A 42 5.65 -16.33 -0.71
CA LEU A 42 4.46 -17.03 -0.25
C LEU A 42 4.52 -18.54 -0.46
N ALA A 43 5.52 -19.03 -1.18
CA ALA A 43 5.68 -20.46 -1.42
C ALA A 43 5.75 -21.25 -0.11
N GLY A 44 4.86 -22.24 0.04
CA GLY A 44 4.73 -23.05 1.25
C GLY A 44 4.14 -22.34 2.47
N VAL A 45 3.78 -21.06 2.38
CA VAL A 45 3.20 -20.30 3.50
C VAL A 45 1.68 -20.45 3.49
N THR A 46 1.14 -21.15 4.49
CA THR A 46 -0.30 -21.45 4.59
C THR A 46 -1.02 -20.63 5.67
N GLU A 47 -0.30 -20.23 6.72
CA GLU A 47 -0.85 -19.55 7.87
C GLU A 47 -1.13 -18.07 7.55
N PRO A 48 -2.36 -17.52 7.82
CA PRO A 48 -2.76 -16.18 7.41
C PRO A 48 -1.88 -15.04 7.96
N GLU A 49 -1.43 -15.13 9.21
CA GLU A 49 -0.58 -14.09 9.79
C GLU A 49 0.84 -14.12 9.22
N ALA A 50 1.36 -15.32 8.95
CA ALA A 50 2.64 -15.48 8.26
C ALA A 50 2.58 -14.88 6.83
N LYS A 51 1.48 -15.09 6.11
CA LYS A 51 1.24 -14.46 4.81
C LYS A 51 1.22 -12.94 4.91
N ARG A 52 0.51 -12.36 5.89
CA ARG A 52 0.47 -10.90 6.10
C ARG A 52 1.87 -10.33 6.31
N LYS A 53 2.65 -10.95 7.16
CA LYS A 53 4.04 -10.53 7.43
C LYS A 53 4.93 -10.63 6.21
N ALA A 54 4.84 -11.74 5.47
CA ALA A 54 5.62 -11.95 4.25
C ALA A 54 5.27 -10.90 3.19
N ILE A 55 3.98 -10.68 2.94
CA ILE A 55 3.49 -9.68 1.97
C ILE A 55 3.89 -8.26 2.39
N GLY A 56 3.69 -7.91 3.68
CA GLY A 56 4.04 -6.59 4.19
C GLY A 56 5.53 -6.29 4.06
N ALA A 57 6.39 -7.22 4.44
CA ALA A 57 7.84 -7.07 4.31
C ALA A 57 8.29 -6.96 2.85
N GLU A 58 7.73 -7.77 1.95
CA GLU A 58 8.08 -7.71 0.53
C GLU A 58 7.57 -6.43 -0.13
N PHE A 59 6.41 -5.90 0.32
CA PHE A 59 5.87 -4.64 -0.20
C PHE A 59 6.82 -3.47 0.04
N ILE A 60 7.41 -3.36 1.23
CA ILE A 60 8.39 -2.33 1.54
C ILE A 60 9.62 -2.45 0.64
N ARG A 61 10.16 -3.65 0.47
CA ARG A 61 11.31 -3.89 -0.40
C ARG A 61 11.04 -3.56 -1.86
N SER A 62 9.84 -3.89 -2.35
CA SER A 62 9.40 -3.55 -3.70
C SER A 62 9.31 -2.04 -3.89
N PHE A 63 8.80 -1.36 -2.87
CA PHE A 63 8.74 0.10 -2.88
C PHE A 63 10.14 0.74 -2.92
N GLU A 64 11.06 0.28 -2.09
CA GLU A 64 12.46 0.74 -2.07
C GLU A 64 13.15 0.55 -3.43
N ARG A 65 12.99 -0.64 -4.04
CA ARG A 65 13.53 -0.92 -5.38
C ARG A 65 12.95 0.03 -6.43
N ALA A 66 11.63 0.25 -6.40
CA ALA A 66 10.95 1.14 -7.33
C ALA A 66 11.44 2.58 -7.20
N VAL A 67 11.56 3.09 -5.97
CA VAL A 67 12.06 4.43 -5.68
C VAL A 67 13.50 4.57 -6.16
N SER A 68 14.38 3.62 -5.84
CA SER A 68 15.78 3.63 -6.27
C SER A 68 15.91 3.63 -7.81
N GLY A 69 15.07 2.84 -8.50
CA GLY A 69 15.01 2.83 -9.96
C GLY A 69 14.61 4.18 -10.55
N ILE A 70 13.55 4.81 -10.01
CA ILE A 70 13.05 6.11 -10.47
C ILE A 70 14.09 7.22 -10.25
N LEU A 71 14.78 7.21 -9.12
CA LEU A 71 15.84 8.17 -8.81
C LEU A 71 17.02 8.02 -9.77
N ALA A 72 17.46 6.79 -10.04
CA ALA A 72 18.53 6.51 -10.98
C ALA A 72 18.20 6.98 -12.42
N GLU A 73 16.95 6.75 -12.89
CA GLU A 73 16.50 7.21 -14.21
C GLU A 73 16.36 8.72 -14.32
N SER A 74 15.99 9.39 -13.22
CA SER A 74 15.80 10.85 -13.23
C SER A 74 17.08 11.65 -13.18
N GLY A 75 18.23 11.00 -12.95
CA GLY A 75 19.53 11.68 -12.77
C GLY A 75 19.55 12.61 -11.54
N ASN A 76 18.57 12.49 -10.66
CA ASN A 76 18.43 13.29 -9.47
C ASN A 76 19.03 12.50 -8.29
N GLU A 77 20.12 13.01 -7.73
CA GLU A 77 20.70 12.52 -6.47
C GLU A 77 19.84 12.91 -5.23
N LYS A 78 18.66 13.50 -5.45
CA LYS A 78 17.79 13.88 -4.35
C LYS A 78 17.11 12.63 -3.80
N ASN A 79 17.31 12.38 -2.52
CA ASN A 79 16.57 11.37 -1.76
C ASN A 79 15.06 11.68 -1.80
N VAL A 80 14.25 10.63 -1.65
CA VAL A 80 12.83 10.78 -1.35
C VAL A 80 12.72 11.04 0.16
N ASP A 81 12.30 12.25 0.52
CA ASP A 81 12.26 12.69 1.92
C ASP A 81 10.95 12.29 2.61
N TYR A 82 9.88 12.12 1.84
CA TYR A 82 8.52 11.92 2.36
C TYR A 82 7.83 10.70 1.78
N LEU A 83 7.14 9.96 2.64
CA LEU A 83 6.22 8.89 2.26
C LEU A 83 4.78 9.30 2.63
N VAL A 84 3.91 9.41 1.62
CA VAL A 84 2.49 9.69 1.86
C VAL A 84 1.75 8.39 2.16
N GLN A 85 1.06 8.34 3.29
CA GLN A 85 0.23 7.21 3.70
C GLN A 85 -1.23 7.60 3.89
N GLY A 86 -2.13 6.70 3.47
CA GLY A 86 -3.57 6.83 3.63
C GLY A 86 -4.10 6.30 4.97
N THR A 87 -3.38 6.46 6.05
CA THR A 87 -3.79 6.08 7.40
C THR A 87 -5.06 6.82 7.80
N LEU A 88 -6.05 6.11 8.34
CA LEU A 88 -7.31 6.66 8.83
C LEU A 88 -7.36 6.66 10.36
N TYR A 89 -8.29 7.43 10.94
CA TYR A 89 -8.45 7.49 12.39
C TYR A 89 -8.71 6.13 13.06
N PRO A 90 -9.55 5.22 12.53
CA PRO A 90 -9.68 3.88 13.08
C PRO A 90 -8.36 3.09 13.13
N ASP A 91 -7.49 3.22 12.13
CA ASP A 91 -6.18 2.55 12.11
C ASP A 91 -5.31 3.03 13.28
N VAL A 92 -5.38 4.33 13.60
CA VAL A 92 -4.65 4.93 14.73
C VAL A 92 -5.16 4.39 16.07
N VAL A 93 -6.49 4.28 16.23
CA VAL A 93 -7.11 3.79 17.47
C VAL A 93 -6.81 2.30 17.66
N GLU A 94 -6.93 1.49 16.61
CA GLU A 94 -6.68 0.05 16.66
C GLU A 94 -5.19 -0.28 16.90
N SER A 95 -4.27 0.56 16.44
CA SER A 95 -2.84 0.39 16.69
C SER A 95 -2.40 0.82 18.10
N GLY A 96 -3.34 1.19 18.97
CA GLY A 96 -3.08 1.48 20.37
C GLY A 96 -2.50 2.88 20.59
N GLY A 97 -3.23 3.91 20.22
CA GLY A 97 -2.93 5.33 20.46
C GLY A 97 -2.84 5.73 21.93
N GLY A 98 -2.24 4.93 22.79
CA GLY A 98 -1.88 5.23 24.17
C GLY A 98 -0.42 5.71 24.22
N THR A 99 -0.20 6.79 24.94
CA THR A 99 1.11 7.33 25.31
C THR A 99 2.00 6.26 25.93
N GLY A 100 2.89 5.69 25.18
CA GLY A 100 3.91 4.77 25.68
C GLY A 100 4.18 3.59 24.78
N THR A 101 5.32 3.64 24.10
CA THR A 101 5.96 2.57 23.34
C THR A 101 5.09 1.90 22.27
N ALA A 102 5.36 2.30 21.06
CA ALA A 102 4.77 1.81 19.84
C ALA A 102 4.98 0.29 19.64
N ASN A 103 4.04 -0.51 20.10
CA ASN A 103 3.76 -1.76 19.44
C ASN A 103 2.73 -1.47 18.34
N ILE A 104 3.19 -0.85 17.28
CA ILE A 104 2.42 -0.68 16.06
C ILE A 104 2.20 -2.08 15.51
N LYS A 105 0.96 -2.56 15.61
CA LYS A 105 0.59 -3.85 15.04
C LYS A 105 0.90 -3.82 13.56
N SER A 106 1.66 -4.79 13.10
CA SER A 106 2.27 -4.93 11.78
C SER A 106 1.30 -5.02 10.57
N HIS A 107 0.01 -4.77 10.76
CA HIS A 107 -1.01 -4.95 9.73
C HIS A 107 -1.68 -3.66 9.25
N HIS A 108 -1.37 -2.52 9.85
CA HIS A 108 -1.86 -1.21 9.38
C HIS A 108 -0.67 -0.33 9.01
N ASN A 109 -0.24 -0.44 7.79
CA ASN A 109 0.62 0.44 6.99
C ASN A 109 1.98 0.91 7.54
N VAL A 110 2.28 0.85 8.84
CA VAL A 110 3.50 1.47 9.39
C VAL A 110 4.40 0.51 10.17
N GLY A 111 3.86 -0.61 10.62
CA GLY A 111 4.61 -1.56 11.45
C GLY A 111 5.61 -2.45 10.70
N GLY A 112 5.86 -2.17 9.44
CA GLY A 112 6.76 -2.96 8.61
C GLY A 112 7.84 -2.15 7.90
N LEU A 113 7.93 -0.84 8.17
CA LEU A 113 9.08 -0.07 7.67
C LEU A 113 10.33 -0.56 8.40
N PRO A 114 11.38 -0.98 7.68
CA PRO A 114 12.67 -1.25 8.29
C PRO A 114 13.19 -0.01 9.05
N ASP A 115 13.88 -0.22 10.15
CA ASP A 115 14.43 0.87 10.98
C ASP A 115 15.47 1.75 10.24
N ASP A 116 15.88 1.34 9.05
CA ASP A 116 16.86 1.99 8.18
C ASP A 116 16.23 2.86 7.08
N VAL A 117 14.89 2.96 7.02
CA VAL A 117 14.19 3.82 6.04
C VAL A 117 13.99 5.21 6.61
N GLU A 118 14.72 6.18 6.09
CA GLU A 118 14.70 7.59 6.50
C GLU A 118 13.61 8.41 5.76
N PHE A 119 12.34 7.97 5.78
CA PHE A 119 11.23 8.77 5.25
C PHE A 119 10.47 9.48 6.38
N GLU A 120 10.17 10.75 6.19
CA GLU A 120 9.17 11.43 7.00
C GLU A 120 7.77 11.08 6.50
N LEU A 121 6.87 10.66 7.42
CA LEU A 121 5.52 10.27 7.07
C LEU A 121 4.61 11.48 6.93
N VAL A 122 3.84 11.51 5.83
CA VAL A 122 2.77 12.47 5.59
C VAL A 122 1.44 11.72 5.57
N GLU A 123 0.62 11.91 6.59
CA GLU A 123 -0.64 11.19 6.80
C GLU A 123 -1.84 12.17 6.80
N PRO A 124 -2.25 12.67 5.65
CA PRO A 124 -3.24 13.75 5.55
C PRO A 124 -4.64 13.34 6.01
N LEU A 125 -4.94 12.04 6.07
CA LEU A 125 -6.25 11.49 6.42
C LEU A 125 -6.32 10.93 7.84
N ARG A 126 -5.25 11.06 8.63
CA ARG A 126 -5.06 10.42 9.94
C ARG A 126 -6.17 10.70 10.96
N LEU A 127 -6.84 11.83 10.86
CA LEU A 127 -7.89 12.24 11.79
C LEU A 127 -9.31 12.03 11.23
N LEU A 128 -9.45 11.42 10.06
CA LEU A 128 -10.73 11.23 9.38
C LEU A 128 -11.22 9.79 9.48
N PHE A 129 -12.54 9.65 9.59
CA PHE A 129 -13.22 8.39 9.39
C PHE A 129 -13.42 8.11 7.89
N LYS A 130 -13.72 6.87 7.54
CA LYS A 130 -13.82 6.43 6.15
C LYS A 130 -14.92 7.11 5.34
N ASP A 131 -16.03 7.43 5.98
CA ASP A 131 -17.13 8.19 5.37
C ASP A 131 -16.75 9.65 5.11
N GLU A 132 -16.00 10.27 6.02
CA GLU A 132 -15.45 11.61 5.83
C GLU A 132 -14.44 11.64 4.67
N VAL A 133 -13.55 10.64 4.59
CA VAL A 133 -12.62 10.50 3.45
C VAL A 133 -13.36 10.36 2.12
N ARG A 134 -14.48 9.63 2.09
CA ARG A 134 -15.34 9.54 0.91
C ARG A 134 -15.96 10.88 0.54
N ALA A 135 -16.39 11.66 1.53
CA ALA A 135 -16.91 13.00 1.30
C ALA A 135 -15.83 13.90 0.70
N VAL A 136 -14.62 13.91 1.27
CA VAL A 136 -13.46 14.63 0.72
C VAL A 136 -13.15 14.18 -0.71
N GLY A 137 -13.19 12.88 -1.00
CA GLY A 137 -12.99 12.36 -2.35
C GLY A 137 -13.98 12.92 -3.37
N ARG A 138 -15.27 13.06 -2.99
CA ARG A 138 -16.29 13.67 -3.85
C ARG A 138 -16.02 15.15 -4.09
N GLU A 139 -15.69 15.88 -3.03
CA GLU A 139 -15.33 17.32 -3.14
C GLU A 139 -14.11 17.55 -4.04
N LEU A 140 -13.18 16.60 -4.06
CA LEU A 140 -12.02 16.61 -4.97
C LEU A 140 -12.36 16.15 -6.39
N GLY A 141 -13.61 15.79 -6.68
CA GLY A 141 -14.06 15.38 -8.00
C GLY A 141 -13.71 13.94 -8.39
N LEU A 142 -13.40 13.07 -7.42
CA LEU A 142 -13.16 11.66 -7.73
C LEU A 142 -14.46 10.96 -8.18
N PRO A 143 -14.40 10.09 -9.20
CA PRO A 143 -15.56 9.32 -9.64
C PRO A 143 -16.15 8.45 -8.54
N GLU A 144 -17.49 8.33 -8.51
CA GLU A 144 -18.20 7.51 -7.50
C GLU A 144 -17.75 6.04 -7.50
N VAL A 145 -17.33 5.50 -8.62
CA VAL A 145 -16.77 4.14 -8.71
C VAL A 145 -15.50 3.97 -7.87
N ILE A 146 -14.70 5.03 -7.74
CA ILE A 146 -13.51 5.04 -6.88
C ILE A 146 -13.91 5.28 -5.43
N VAL A 147 -14.74 6.31 -5.18
CA VAL A 147 -15.14 6.72 -3.82
C VAL A 147 -15.89 5.62 -3.09
N ASN A 148 -16.81 4.93 -3.77
CA ASN A 148 -17.64 3.86 -3.19
C ASN A 148 -17.05 2.46 -3.36
N ARG A 149 -15.81 2.35 -3.84
CA ARG A 149 -15.16 1.06 -4.03
C ARG A 149 -15.18 0.24 -2.73
N GLN A 150 -15.54 -1.05 -2.87
CA GLN A 150 -15.50 -1.98 -1.75
C GLN A 150 -14.08 -2.12 -1.20
N PRO A 151 -13.91 -2.11 0.13
CA PRO A 151 -12.61 -2.32 0.76
C PRO A 151 -11.96 -3.62 0.27
N PHE A 152 -10.68 -3.52 0.00
CA PHE A 152 -9.86 -4.67 -0.34
C PHE A 152 -8.64 -4.67 0.57
N PRO A 153 -8.28 -5.79 1.20
CA PRO A 153 -7.16 -5.81 2.13
C PRO A 153 -5.85 -5.51 1.41
N GLY A 154 -4.93 -4.79 2.09
CA GLY A 154 -3.60 -4.49 1.56
C GLY A 154 -2.84 -5.73 1.06
N PRO A 155 -2.88 -6.87 1.79
CA PRO A 155 -2.29 -8.13 1.32
C PRO A 155 -3.00 -8.78 0.12
N GLY A 156 -4.03 -8.17 -0.43
CA GLY A 156 -4.73 -8.67 -1.61
C GLY A 156 -5.45 -10.00 -1.37
N LEU A 157 -5.50 -10.82 -2.41
CA LEU A 157 -6.14 -12.15 -2.34
C LEU A 157 -5.36 -13.15 -1.47
N GLY A 158 -4.07 -12.92 -1.23
CA GLY A 158 -3.20 -13.87 -0.52
C GLY A 158 -3.73 -14.31 0.84
N ILE A 159 -4.35 -13.39 1.62
CA ILE A 159 -4.93 -13.73 2.92
C ILE A 159 -6.33 -14.35 2.86
N ARG A 160 -6.99 -14.30 1.71
CA ARG A 160 -8.31 -14.91 1.50
C ARG A 160 -8.22 -16.34 0.99
N ILE A 161 -7.06 -16.74 0.46
CA ILE A 161 -6.79 -18.09 0.02
C ILE A 161 -6.45 -18.93 1.24
N ILE A 162 -7.24 -19.99 1.47
CA ILE A 162 -6.97 -21.00 2.50
C ILE A 162 -5.91 -21.95 1.95
N GLY A 163 -4.83 -22.16 2.71
CA GLY A 163 -3.71 -22.98 2.24
C GLY A 163 -2.65 -22.19 1.50
N GLU A 164 -1.91 -22.84 0.63
CA GLU A 164 -0.81 -22.23 -0.13
C GLU A 164 -1.34 -21.31 -1.24
N VAL A 165 -0.63 -20.23 -1.50
CA VAL A 165 -0.91 -19.31 -2.63
C VAL A 165 -0.09 -19.76 -3.82
N THR A 166 -0.78 -20.06 -4.92
CA THR A 166 -0.17 -20.44 -6.21
C THR A 166 -0.69 -19.52 -7.32
N GLU A 167 0.02 -19.48 -8.46
CA GLU A 167 -0.48 -18.83 -9.68
C GLU A 167 -1.81 -19.40 -10.14
#